data_ce52b3eb17bf7b87326ab17f7cf92745
#
_entry.id   ce52b3eb17bf7b87326ab17f7cf92745
#
_cell.length_a   1.000
_cell.length_b   1.000
_cell.length_c   1.000
_cell.angle_alpha   90.00
_cell.angle_beta   90.00
_cell.angle_gamma   90.00
#
_symmetry.space_group_name_H-M   'P 1'
#
loop_
_entity.id
_entity.type
_entity.pdbx_description
1 polymer ?
#
loop_
_entity_poly.entity_id
_entity_poly.type
_entity_poly.pdbx_seq_one_letter_code
_entity_poly.pdbx_strand_id
1 'polypeptide(L)'
;IIDALNMFIRNYIVNPKISTNGNPVGGAVGFLNSVKKLMRETKPDQVIICWDGAGGSQKRRQTVKEYKQGRKPLRKNYKVEGMSEQSEKENMVWQQRILMEMLNEMPIIQLTLDRVEADDIISMVVSNSRYKGWQKVIISSDKDFLQLLDEETVLYRPIQKKAWSKKTVVEEYGITPENFVLARAIAGDKSDNLVGVRGAGLPTISKRLPFLKEDSLHTLDDIYEYCSESPSKIKFYSNVVENWNLVEVNYKVMNLTPPCISVQGRQKINWALDNFEFELNATELKRCSVRHGFGSYDWSEFMAMLRGQIEKNKETA
;
A
#
# COMPACT_ATOMS: atom_id res chain seq x y z
N ILE A 1 -6.82 -0.71 6.50
CA ILE A 1 -5.38 -0.38 6.41
C ILE A 1 -5.19 0.41 5.11
N ILE A 2 -4.63 1.61 5.20
CA ILE A 2 -4.54 2.54 4.08
C ILE A 2 -3.07 2.76 3.70
N ASP A 3 -2.74 2.50 2.43
CA ASP A 3 -1.52 2.96 1.79
C ASP A 3 -1.63 4.47 1.57
N ALA A 4 -0.95 5.22 2.42
CA ALA A 4 -1.13 6.67 2.53
C ALA A 4 -0.69 7.41 1.27
N LEU A 5 0.51 7.12 0.77
CA LEU A 5 1.06 7.83 -0.38
C LEU A 5 0.26 7.52 -1.65
N ASN A 6 -0.14 6.26 -1.85
CA ASN A 6 -0.99 5.86 -2.97
C ASN A 6 -2.33 6.62 -2.97
N MET A 7 -2.99 6.70 -1.81
CA MET A 7 -4.25 7.45 -1.68
C MET A 7 -4.04 8.96 -1.84
N PHE A 8 -2.99 9.52 -1.24
CA PHE A 8 -2.69 10.95 -1.29
C PHE A 8 -2.43 11.40 -2.73
N ILE A 9 -1.52 10.74 -3.43
CA ILE A 9 -1.12 11.10 -4.80
C ILE A 9 -2.32 11.06 -5.74
N ARG A 10 -3.16 10.03 -5.64
CA ARG A 10 -4.37 9.92 -6.45
C ARG A 10 -5.30 11.12 -6.27
N ASN A 11 -5.48 11.57 -5.04
CA ASN A 11 -6.31 12.74 -4.75
C ASN A 11 -5.62 14.05 -5.18
N TYR A 12 -4.31 14.15 -4.98
CA TYR A 12 -3.51 15.30 -5.36
C TYR A 12 -3.61 15.62 -6.87
N ILE A 13 -3.52 14.58 -7.71
CA ILE A 13 -3.53 14.74 -9.17
C ILE A 13 -4.89 15.28 -9.69
N VAL A 14 -6.00 14.90 -9.06
CA VAL A 14 -7.35 15.17 -9.61
C VAL A 14 -8.10 16.29 -8.92
N ASN A 15 -7.73 16.69 -7.71
CA ASN A 15 -8.47 17.65 -6.91
C ASN A 15 -7.80 19.04 -6.96
N PRO A 16 -8.44 20.03 -7.63
CA PRO A 16 -7.88 21.38 -7.79
C PRO A 16 -8.18 22.31 -6.61
N LYS A 17 -8.63 21.81 -5.47
CA LYS A 17 -9.07 22.66 -4.36
C LYS A 17 -7.95 23.54 -3.83
N ILE A 18 -8.26 24.84 -3.69
CA ILE A 18 -7.41 25.86 -3.08
C ILE A 18 -7.95 26.16 -1.69
N SER A 19 -7.07 26.35 -0.73
CA SER A 19 -7.39 26.77 0.64
C SER A 19 -7.82 28.25 0.68
N THR A 20 -8.41 28.68 1.77
CA THR A 20 -8.71 30.11 1.99
C THR A 20 -7.44 30.96 2.09
N ASN A 21 -6.28 30.34 2.31
CA ASN A 21 -4.95 30.99 2.32
C ASN A 21 -4.28 31.02 0.93
N GLY A 22 -4.99 30.61 -0.12
CA GLY A 22 -4.48 30.61 -1.51
C GLY A 22 -3.58 29.41 -1.88
N ASN A 23 -3.34 28.46 -0.97
CA ASN A 23 -2.49 27.30 -1.24
C ASN A 23 -3.30 26.13 -1.81
N PRO A 24 -2.77 25.37 -2.79
CA PRO A 24 -3.39 24.11 -3.21
C PRO A 24 -3.45 23.13 -2.04
N VAL A 25 -4.63 22.55 -1.80
CA VAL A 25 -4.90 21.59 -0.70
C VAL A 25 -5.69 20.37 -1.16
N GLY A 26 -5.81 20.21 -2.48
CA GLY A 26 -6.64 19.16 -3.08
C GLY A 26 -6.26 17.75 -2.66
N GLY A 27 -4.96 17.47 -2.50
CA GLY A 27 -4.47 16.17 -2.03
C GLY A 27 -4.96 15.83 -0.62
N ALA A 28 -4.78 16.76 0.32
CA ALA A 28 -5.18 16.57 1.71
C ALA A 28 -6.71 16.51 1.87
N VAL A 29 -7.45 17.43 1.24
CA VAL A 29 -8.92 17.41 1.27
C VAL A 29 -9.48 16.14 0.63
N GLY A 30 -8.93 15.74 -0.50
CA GLY A 30 -9.36 14.53 -1.20
C GLY A 30 -9.05 13.26 -0.38
N PHE A 31 -7.91 13.23 0.32
CA PHE A 31 -7.55 12.15 1.22
C PHE A 31 -8.57 12.04 2.37
N LEU A 32 -8.84 13.14 3.08
CA LEU A 32 -9.83 13.18 4.17
C LEU A 32 -11.22 12.73 3.69
N ASN A 33 -11.65 13.19 2.51
CA ASN A 33 -12.92 12.77 1.90
C ASN A 33 -12.92 11.28 1.55
N SER A 34 -11.78 10.74 1.10
CA SER A 34 -11.64 9.32 0.80
C SER A 34 -11.73 8.47 2.07
N VAL A 35 -11.07 8.88 3.16
CA VAL A 35 -11.16 8.22 4.47
C VAL A 35 -12.60 8.29 4.99
N LYS A 36 -13.21 9.46 4.98
CA LYS A 36 -14.61 9.67 5.38
C LYS A 36 -15.56 8.73 4.61
N LYS A 37 -15.41 8.67 3.28
CA LYS A 37 -16.20 7.78 2.44
C LYS A 37 -16.01 6.30 2.81
N LEU A 38 -14.77 5.85 2.97
CA LEU A 38 -14.45 4.48 3.36
C LEU A 38 -15.05 4.14 4.72
N MET A 39 -14.92 5.01 5.70
CA MET A 39 -15.52 4.81 7.04
C MET A 39 -17.04 4.68 6.97
N ARG A 40 -17.71 5.49 6.15
CA ARG A 40 -19.15 5.40 5.95
C ARG A 40 -19.58 4.07 5.31
N GLU A 41 -18.82 3.60 4.32
CA GLU A 41 -19.13 2.40 3.55
C GLU A 41 -18.78 1.11 4.30
N THR A 42 -17.68 1.09 5.06
CA THR A 42 -17.16 -0.12 5.72
C THR A 42 -17.43 -0.16 7.22
N LYS A 43 -17.73 0.98 7.85
CA LYS A 43 -17.94 1.11 9.31
C LYS A 43 -16.85 0.39 10.12
N PRO A 44 -15.56 0.69 9.88
CA PRO A 44 -14.45 -0.04 10.46
C PRO A 44 -14.37 0.17 11.97
N ASP A 45 -13.88 -0.83 12.69
CA ASP A 45 -13.56 -0.70 14.11
C ASP A 45 -12.27 0.10 14.30
N GLN A 46 -11.30 -0.08 13.43
CA GLN A 46 -10.03 0.67 13.43
C GLN A 46 -9.65 1.12 12.03
N VAL A 47 -9.00 2.28 11.94
CA VAL A 47 -8.37 2.80 10.72
C VAL A 47 -6.89 2.95 10.98
N ILE A 48 -6.08 2.31 10.13
CA ILE A 48 -4.61 2.37 10.20
C ILE A 48 -4.09 2.95 8.90
N ILE A 49 -3.30 4.00 8.99
CA ILE A 49 -2.69 4.68 7.85
C ILE A 49 -1.18 4.42 7.89
N CYS A 50 -0.65 3.82 6.83
CA CYS A 50 0.77 3.50 6.71
C CYS A 50 1.45 4.46 5.75
N TRP A 51 2.48 5.17 6.23
CA TRP A 51 3.27 6.13 5.48
C TRP A 51 4.63 5.54 5.11
N ASP A 52 5.13 5.91 3.94
CA ASP A 52 6.53 5.67 3.62
C ASP A 52 7.44 6.47 4.55
N GLY A 53 8.42 5.81 5.14
CA GLY A 53 9.44 6.48 5.92
C GLY A 53 10.48 7.20 5.07
N ALA A 54 11.18 8.15 5.66
CA ALA A 54 12.29 8.83 5.00
C ALA A 54 13.31 7.79 4.48
N GLY A 55 13.57 7.81 3.17
CA GLY A 55 14.46 6.83 2.54
C GLY A 55 13.91 5.40 2.48
N GLY A 56 12.61 5.20 2.49
CA GLY A 56 11.94 3.89 2.51
C GLY A 56 12.49 2.88 1.51
N SER A 57 12.71 3.30 0.27
CA SER A 57 13.22 2.42 -0.80
C SER A 57 14.72 2.11 -0.75
N GLN A 58 15.47 2.65 0.21
CA GLN A 58 16.95 2.49 0.26
C GLN A 58 17.39 1.03 0.31
N LYS A 59 16.74 0.18 1.11
CA LYS A 59 17.09 -1.24 1.21
C LYS A 59 16.89 -1.98 -0.11
N ARG A 60 15.77 -1.74 -0.81
CA ARG A 60 15.51 -2.34 -2.11
C ARG A 60 16.48 -1.83 -3.17
N ARG A 61 16.89 -0.56 -3.11
CA ARG A 61 17.92 0.03 -3.99
C ARG A 61 19.32 -0.51 -3.72
N GLN A 62 19.62 -1.02 -2.54
CA GLN A 62 20.88 -1.74 -2.29
C GLN A 62 20.93 -3.08 -3.05
N THR A 63 19.77 -3.68 -3.29
CA THR A 63 19.65 -4.92 -4.07
C THR A 63 19.55 -4.64 -5.56
N VAL A 64 18.70 -3.68 -5.95
CA VAL A 64 18.52 -3.22 -7.34
C VAL A 64 18.67 -1.70 -7.38
N LYS A 65 19.81 -1.22 -7.86
CA LYS A 65 20.16 0.21 -7.86
C LYS A 65 19.12 1.06 -8.60
N GLU A 66 18.55 0.52 -9.67
CA GLU A 66 17.58 1.15 -10.53
C GLU A 66 16.12 1.03 -10.02
N TYR A 67 15.90 0.41 -8.86
CA TYR A 67 14.57 0.22 -8.28
C TYR A 67 13.83 1.55 -8.14
N LYS A 68 12.64 1.61 -8.70
CA LYS A 68 11.79 2.83 -8.78
C LYS A 68 12.48 4.02 -9.47
N GLN A 69 13.59 3.80 -10.18
CA GLN A 69 14.27 4.85 -10.96
C GLN A 69 13.50 5.09 -12.26
N GLY A 70 13.42 6.36 -12.70
CA GLY A 70 12.71 6.70 -13.93
C GLY A 70 11.19 6.62 -13.84
N ARG A 71 10.62 6.43 -12.63
CA ARG A 71 9.18 6.67 -12.45
C ARG A 71 8.90 8.08 -12.97
N LYS A 72 7.95 8.19 -13.92
CA LYS A 72 7.56 9.49 -14.47
C LYS A 72 7.19 10.42 -13.32
N PRO A 73 7.63 11.70 -13.37
CA PRO A 73 7.17 12.68 -12.39
C PRO A 73 5.66 12.62 -12.31
N LEU A 74 5.15 12.79 -11.10
CA LEU A 74 3.71 12.89 -10.89
C LEU A 74 3.12 13.87 -11.90
N ARG A 75 2.08 13.46 -12.57
CA ARG A 75 1.38 14.36 -13.49
C ARG A 75 0.96 15.57 -12.67
N LYS A 76 1.36 16.75 -13.17
CA LYS A 76 0.91 18.02 -12.60
C LYS A 76 -0.59 18.01 -12.42
N ASN A 77 -1.08 18.59 -11.33
CA ASN A 77 -2.48 18.92 -11.24
C ASN A 77 -2.76 20.00 -12.30
N TYR A 78 -3.20 19.61 -13.48
CA TYR A 78 -3.41 20.49 -14.63
C TYR A 78 -4.38 21.64 -14.39
N LYS A 79 -5.07 21.65 -13.24
CA LYS A 79 -6.05 22.65 -12.86
C LYS A 79 -5.47 23.73 -11.94
N VAL A 80 -4.21 23.57 -11.50
CA VAL A 80 -3.51 24.59 -10.72
C VAL A 80 -2.44 25.20 -11.63
N GLU A 81 -2.75 26.35 -12.20
CA GLU A 81 -1.85 27.06 -13.08
C GLU A 81 -0.72 27.78 -12.31
N GLY A 82 0.45 27.90 -12.93
CA GLY A 82 1.53 28.79 -12.47
C GLY A 82 2.49 28.19 -11.43
N MET A 83 2.38 26.93 -11.04
CA MET A 83 3.36 26.30 -10.14
C MET A 83 4.55 25.71 -10.91
N SER A 84 5.77 26.00 -10.44
CA SER A 84 6.97 25.30 -10.87
C SER A 84 7.00 23.87 -10.35
N GLU A 85 7.80 22.98 -10.94
CA GLU A 85 7.98 21.60 -10.45
C GLU A 85 8.48 21.56 -8.99
N GLN A 86 9.38 22.48 -8.62
CA GLN A 86 9.88 22.60 -7.26
C GLN A 86 8.79 23.02 -6.29
N SER A 87 7.97 24.01 -6.64
CA SER A 87 6.84 24.48 -5.84
C SER A 87 5.78 23.41 -5.67
N GLU A 88 5.55 22.56 -6.69
CA GLU A 88 4.65 21.42 -6.58
C GLU A 88 5.15 20.36 -5.57
N LYS A 89 6.44 20.04 -5.61
CA LYS A 89 7.05 19.11 -4.65
C LYS A 89 6.93 19.63 -3.21
N GLU A 90 7.26 20.90 -3.00
CA GLU A 90 7.16 21.56 -1.70
C GLU A 90 5.70 21.58 -1.20
N ASN A 91 4.76 21.89 -2.08
CA ASN A 91 3.34 21.87 -1.75
C ASN A 91 2.84 20.45 -1.41
N MET A 92 3.27 19.42 -2.15
CA MET A 92 2.93 18.03 -1.82
C MET A 92 3.41 17.63 -0.43
N VAL A 93 4.67 17.93 -0.09
CA VAL A 93 5.25 17.64 1.23
C VAL A 93 4.50 18.42 2.32
N TRP A 94 4.21 19.70 2.07
CA TRP A 94 3.42 20.50 3.00
C TRP A 94 2.02 19.93 3.23
N GLN A 95 1.30 19.53 2.18
CA GLN A 95 -0.02 18.91 2.31
C GLN A 95 0.03 17.59 3.11
N GLN A 96 1.05 16.75 2.89
CA GLN A 96 1.21 15.52 3.67
C GLN A 96 1.45 15.82 5.14
N ARG A 97 2.29 16.82 5.46
CA ARG A 97 2.57 17.23 6.84
C ARG A 97 1.32 17.71 7.57
N ILE A 98 0.55 18.61 6.95
CA ILE A 98 -0.69 19.11 7.58
C ILE A 98 -1.76 18.03 7.69
N LEU A 99 -1.78 17.09 6.74
CA LEU A 99 -2.68 15.94 6.81
C LEU A 99 -2.32 15.05 8.00
N MET A 100 -1.04 14.73 8.20
CA MET A 100 -0.57 13.97 9.37
C MET A 100 -0.89 14.71 10.68
N GLU A 101 -0.70 16.03 10.73
CA GLU A 101 -1.05 16.88 11.89
C GLU A 101 -2.54 16.76 12.22
N MET A 102 -3.43 16.88 11.22
CA MET A 102 -4.87 16.72 11.44
C MET A 102 -5.27 15.29 11.83
N LEU A 103 -4.65 14.29 11.26
CA LEU A 103 -4.93 12.88 11.57
C LEU A 103 -4.49 12.49 12.99
N ASN A 104 -3.46 13.15 13.55
CA ASN A 104 -3.04 12.96 14.95
C ASN A 104 -4.12 13.37 15.96
N GLU A 105 -5.03 14.26 15.57
CA GLU A 105 -6.14 14.70 16.40
C GLU A 105 -7.39 13.78 16.31
N MET A 106 -7.26 12.67 15.57
CA MET A 106 -8.33 11.71 15.30
C MET A 106 -7.99 10.34 15.88
N PRO A 107 -9.01 9.48 16.17
CA PRO A 107 -8.81 8.10 16.58
C PRO A 107 -8.35 7.21 15.40
N ILE A 108 -7.30 7.63 14.72
CA ILE A 108 -6.73 6.98 13.52
C ILE A 108 -5.26 6.69 13.77
N ILE A 109 -4.89 5.42 13.71
CA ILE A 109 -3.49 5.00 13.91
C ILE A 109 -2.67 5.41 12.68
N GLN A 110 -1.58 6.12 12.91
CA GLN A 110 -0.60 6.43 11.87
C GLN A 110 0.70 5.69 12.15
N LEU A 111 1.20 4.96 11.14
CA LEU A 111 2.45 4.20 11.23
C LEU A 111 3.44 4.68 10.18
N THR A 112 4.66 4.91 10.61
CA THR A 112 5.81 5.22 9.75
C THR A 112 7.09 4.73 10.42
N LEU A 113 8.06 4.28 9.63
CA LEU A 113 9.40 3.91 10.07
C LEU A 113 10.44 4.41 9.08
N ASP A 114 11.47 5.08 9.57
CA ASP A 114 12.59 5.50 8.72
C ASP A 114 13.19 4.32 7.95
N ARG A 115 13.48 4.54 6.69
CA ARG A 115 14.07 3.56 5.75
C ARG A 115 13.21 2.31 5.52
N VAL A 116 11.91 2.39 5.76
CA VAL A 116 10.94 1.33 5.51
C VAL A 116 9.83 1.88 4.62
N GLU A 117 9.44 1.11 3.60
CA GLU A 117 8.30 1.45 2.75
C GLU A 117 6.98 1.10 3.46
N ALA A 118 5.91 1.82 3.13
CA ALA A 118 4.57 1.57 3.64
C ALA A 118 4.13 0.11 3.39
N ASP A 119 4.58 -0.50 2.29
CA ASP A 119 4.25 -1.87 1.90
C ASP A 119 4.67 -2.88 2.97
N ASP A 120 5.89 -2.73 3.52
CA ASP A 120 6.39 -3.59 4.59
C ASP A 120 5.61 -3.37 5.90
N ILE A 121 5.23 -2.12 6.20
CA ILE A 121 4.42 -1.79 7.38
C ILE A 121 3.02 -2.42 7.24
N ILE A 122 2.39 -2.30 6.07
CA ILE A 122 1.09 -2.91 5.76
C ILE A 122 1.16 -4.43 5.92
N SER A 123 2.19 -5.07 5.36
CA SER A 123 2.42 -6.51 5.53
C SER A 123 2.54 -6.91 6.99
N MET A 124 3.29 -6.14 7.79
CA MET A 124 3.42 -6.39 9.22
C MET A 124 2.09 -6.25 9.97
N VAL A 125 1.28 -5.24 9.64
CA VAL A 125 -0.04 -5.04 10.26
C VAL A 125 -0.98 -6.18 9.91
N VAL A 126 -1.01 -6.60 8.63
CA VAL A 126 -1.85 -7.71 8.16
C VAL A 126 -1.52 -9.01 8.87
N SER A 127 -0.23 -9.30 9.07
CA SER A 127 0.26 -10.53 9.72
C SER A 127 0.35 -10.42 11.26
N ASN A 128 -0.05 -9.30 11.86
CA ASN A 128 0.04 -9.09 13.30
C ASN A 128 -0.97 -9.96 14.05
N SER A 129 -0.51 -10.69 15.06
CA SER A 129 -1.35 -11.55 15.88
C SER A 129 -2.50 -10.83 16.59
N ARG A 130 -2.35 -9.51 16.86
CA ARG A 130 -3.42 -8.64 17.40
C ARG A 130 -4.68 -8.67 16.52
N TYR A 131 -4.51 -8.77 15.20
CA TYR A 131 -5.61 -8.74 14.23
C TYR A 131 -5.98 -10.12 13.68
N LYS A 132 -5.57 -11.18 14.35
CA LYS A 132 -6.03 -12.54 14.02
C LYS A 132 -7.54 -12.63 14.27
N GLY A 133 -8.27 -13.15 13.30
CA GLY A 133 -9.73 -13.22 13.32
C GLY A 133 -10.44 -11.93 12.87
N TRP A 134 -9.70 -10.87 12.59
CA TRP A 134 -10.26 -9.63 12.09
C TRP A 134 -10.35 -9.62 10.56
N GLN A 135 -11.46 -9.11 10.04
CA GLN A 135 -11.54 -8.77 8.62
C GLN A 135 -10.62 -7.57 8.33
N LYS A 136 -9.60 -7.77 7.52
CA LYS A 136 -8.62 -6.74 7.14
C LYS A 136 -8.88 -6.27 5.70
N VAL A 137 -8.97 -4.96 5.49
CA VAL A 137 -9.15 -4.36 4.16
C VAL A 137 -7.96 -3.46 3.87
N ILE A 138 -7.11 -3.87 2.93
CA ILE A 138 -6.03 -3.03 2.41
C ILE A 138 -6.61 -2.09 1.36
N ILE A 139 -6.32 -0.80 1.46
CA ILE A 139 -6.75 0.21 0.49
C ILE A 139 -5.53 0.69 -0.29
N SER A 140 -5.32 0.14 -1.47
CA SER A 140 -4.23 0.55 -2.38
C SER A 140 -4.55 0.16 -3.83
N SER A 141 -3.87 0.77 -4.77
CA SER A 141 -3.88 0.37 -6.18
C SER A 141 -2.75 -0.59 -6.53
N ASP A 142 -1.84 -0.86 -5.60
CA ASP A 142 -0.69 -1.72 -5.81
C ASP A 142 -1.10 -3.19 -5.89
N LYS A 143 -0.54 -3.90 -6.87
CA LYS A 143 -0.78 -5.34 -7.07
C LYS A 143 0.08 -6.21 -6.16
N ASP A 144 1.16 -5.65 -5.61
CA ASP A 144 2.05 -6.43 -4.76
C ASP A 144 1.37 -6.86 -3.47
N PHE A 145 0.32 -6.14 -3.04
CA PHE A 145 -0.52 -6.57 -1.92
C PHE A 145 -1.39 -7.79 -2.20
N LEU A 146 -1.52 -8.25 -3.46
CA LEU A 146 -2.25 -9.48 -3.76
C LEU A 146 -1.62 -10.72 -3.11
N GLN A 147 -0.31 -10.68 -2.82
CA GLN A 147 0.39 -11.73 -2.10
C GLN A 147 0.01 -11.84 -0.61
N LEU A 148 -0.65 -10.81 -0.05
CA LEU A 148 -1.02 -10.75 1.36
C LEU A 148 -2.47 -11.18 1.63
N LEU A 149 -3.20 -11.57 0.57
CA LEU A 149 -4.62 -11.91 0.69
C LEU A 149 -4.81 -13.33 1.22
N ASP A 150 -5.70 -13.45 2.18
CA ASP A 150 -6.12 -14.71 2.79
C ASP A 150 -7.65 -14.70 3.03
N GLU A 151 -8.15 -15.57 3.89
CA GLU A 151 -9.58 -15.64 4.23
C GLU A 151 -10.06 -14.41 5.01
N GLU A 152 -9.14 -13.71 5.69
CA GLU A 152 -9.44 -12.53 6.53
C GLU A 152 -9.03 -11.22 5.86
N THR A 153 -8.24 -11.26 4.80
CA THR A 153 -7.61 -10.07 4.18
C THR A 153 -8.05 -9.88 2.75
N VAL A 154 -8.55 -8.69 2.44
CA VAL A 154 -8.92 -8.29 1.07
C VAL A 154 -8.21 -7.00 0.66
N LEU A 155 -8.00 -6.83 -0.65
CA LEU A 155 -7.48 -5.60 -1.23
C LEU A 155 -8.61 -4.86 -1.96
N TYR A 156 -8.93 -3.65 -1.50
CA TYR A 156 -9.80 -2.76 -2.27
C TYR A 156 -8.97 -1.81 -3.13
N ARG A 157 -9.20 -1.85 -4.43
CA ARG A 157 -8.53 -1.00 -5.43
C ARG A 157 -9.46 0.14 -5.85
N PRO A 158 -9.28 1.35 -5.31
CA PRO A 158 -10.25 2.44 -5.43
C PRO A 158 -10.46 2.95 -6.86
N ILE A 159 -9.42 2.92 -7.71
CA ILE A 159 -9.51 3.35 -9.11
C ILE A 159 -10.45 2.44 -9.90
N GLN A 160 -10.35 1.14 -9.68
CA GLN A 160 -11.19 0.13 -10.34
C GLN A 160 -12.51 -0.11 -9.61
N LYS A 161 -12.66 0.44 -8.40
CA LYS A 161 -13.80 0.17 -7.50
C LYS A 161 -14.04 -1.34 -7.32
N LYS A 162 -12.96 -2.11 -7.27
CA LYS A 162 -12.97 -3.58 -7.20
C LYS A 162 -12.30 -4.03 -5.91
N ALA A 163 -12.98 -4.91 -5.19
CA ALA A 163 -12.38 -5.66 -4.08
C ALA A 163 -11.79 -6.97 -4.61
N TRP A 164 -10.60 -7.30 -4.15
CA TRP A 164 -9.88 -8.52 -4.45
C TRP A 164 -9.79 -9.38 -3.19
N SER A 165 -10.25 -10.62 -3.29
CA SER A 165 -10.10 -11.66 -2.28
C SER A 165 -9.18 -12.75 -2.83
N LYS A 166 -8.77 -13.70 -1.98
CA LYS A 166 -8.03 -14.90 -2.40
C LYS A 166 -8.71 -15.55 -3.62
N LYS A 167 -10.01 -15.76 -3.55
CA LYS A 167 -10.80 -16.36 -4.65
C LYS A 167 -10.67 -15.56 -5.96
N THR A 168 -10.84 -14.23 -5.90
CA THR A 168 -10.78 -13.40 -7.12
C THR A 168 -9.38 -13.31 -7.71
N VAL A 169 -8.32 -13.46 -6.91
CA VAL A 169 -6.94 -13.56 -7.42
C VAL A 169 -6.77 -14.84 -8.23
N VAL A 170 -7.23 -15.98 -7.69
CA VAL A 170 -7.16 -17.27 -8.37
C VAL A 170 -7.99 -17.27 -9.66
N GLU A 171 -9.19 -16.72 -9.65
CA GLU A 171 -10.05 -16.61 -10.81
C GLU A 171 -9.42 -15.77 -11.93
N GLU A 172 -8.79 -14.66 -11.60
CA GLU A 172 -8.22 -13.71 -12.57
C GLU A 172 -6.84 -14.17 -13.10
N TYR A 173 -5.97 -14.67 -12.21
CA TYR A 173 -4.58 -14.96 -12.55
C TYR A 173 -4.26 -16.45 -12.65
N GLY A 174 -5.12 -17.33 -12.09
CA GLY A 174 -4.81 -18.75 -11.97
C GLY A 174 -3.60 -19.04 -11.08
N ILE A 175 -3.38 -18.20 -10.08
CA ILE A 175 -2.27 -18.24 -9.13
C ILE A 175 -2.85 -17.89 -7.77
N THR A 176 -2.48 -18.61 -6.71
CA THR A 176 -2.91 -18.27 -5.35
C THR A 176 -2.15 -17.07 -4.80
N PRO A 177 -2.69 -16.29 -3.86
CA PRO A 177 -1.99 -15.21 -3.20
C PRO A 177 -0.64 -15.64 -2.62
N GLU A 178 -0.57 -16.78 -1.97
CA GLU A 178 0.63 -17.32 -1.34
C GLU A 178 1.78 -17.51 -2.34
N ASN A 179 1.44 -17.85 -3.58
CA ASN A 179 2.40 -18.08 -4.68
C ASN A 179 2.52 -16.87 -5.62
N PHE A 180 1.77 -15.78 -5.37
CA PHE A 180 1.70 -14.66 -6.30
C PHE A 180 3.04 -13.94 -6.46
N VAL A 181 3.81 -13.81 -5.38
CA VAL A 181 5.15 -13.18 -5.43
C VAL A 181 6.13 -13.99 -6.28
N LEU A 182 6.04 -15.32 -6.30
CA LEU A 182 6.86 -16.17 -7.17
C LEU A 182 6.63 -15.87 -8.65
N ALA A 183 5.35 -15.77 -9.02
CA ALA A 183 4.98 -15.40 -10.38
C ALA A 183 5.41 -13.96 -10.73
N ARG A 184 5.29 -13.02 -9.78
CA ARG A 184 5.75 -11.64 -9.96
C ARG A 184 7.26 -11.55 -10.13
N ALA A 185 8.02 -12.35 -9.40
CA ALA A 185 9.48 -12.41 -9.54
C ALA A 185 9.93 -12.81 -10.95
N ILE A 186 9.22 -13.77 -11.57
CA ILE A 186 9.47 -14.17 -12.95
C ILE A 186 8.99 -13.11 -13.95
N ALA A 187 7.78 -12.56 -13.74
CA ALA A 187 7.19 -11.59 -14.66
C ALA A 187 7.87 -10.22 -14.62
N GLY A 188 8.49 -9.84 -13.49
CA GLY A 188 9.02 -8.52 -13.24
C GLY A 188 7.92 -7.46 -13.01
N ASP A 189 8.36 -6.22 -12.78
CA ASP A 189 7.50 -5.04 -12.69
C ASP A 189 8.12 -3.84 -13.39
N LYS A 190 7.53 -3.46 -14.50
CA LYS A 190 7.99 -2.29 -15.28
C LYS A 190 7.79 -0.97 -14.50
N SER A 191 6.79 -0.89 -13.63
CA SER A 191 6.53 0.34 -12.84
C SER A 191 7.61 0.57 -11.80
N ASP A 192 8.25 -0.48 -11.32
CA ASP A 192 9.33 -0.45 -10.35
C ASP A 192 10.73 -0.62 -10.98
N ASN A 193 10.75 -0.63 -12.31
CA ASN A 193 11.97 -0.85 -13.08
C ASN A 193 12.63 -2.22 -12.81
N LEU A 194 11.80 -3.22 -12.54
CA LEU A 194 12.21 -4.61 -12.36
C LEU A 194 11.96 -5.38 -13.66
N VAL A 195 13.05 -5.79 -14.31
CA VAL A 195 12.98 -6.58 -15.55
C VAL A 195 12.51 -7.98 -15.22
N GLY A 196 11.60 -8.53 -16.02
CA GLY A 196 11.17 -9.92 -15.93
C GLY A 196 11.80 -10.81 -17.00
N VAL A 197 11.62 -12.11 -16.86
CA VAL A 197 12.03 -13.11 -17.86
C VAL A 197 11.26 -12.90 -19.16
N ARG A 198 11.97 -12.87 -20.28
CA ARG A 198 11.38 -12.61 -21.59
C ARG A 198 10.29 -13.64 -21.94
N GLY A 199 9.11 -13.16 -22.26
CA GLY A 199 7.96 -13.99 -22.61
C GLY A 199 7.21 -14.62 -21.44
N ALA A 200 7.58 -14.28 -20.22
CA ALA A 200 7.00 -14.82 -18.98
C ALA A 200 6.05 -13.80 -18.31
N GLY A 201 4.97 -13.41 -19.00
CA GLY A 201 3.89 -12.68 -18.34
C GLY A 201 3.02 -13.59 -17.45
N LEU A 202 2.27 -13.01 -16.49
CA LEU A 202 1.44 -13.77 -15.55
C LEU A 202 0.55 -14.85 -16.22
N PRO A 203 -0.13 -14.60 -17.36
CA PRO A 203 -0.92 -15.66 -18.03
C PRO A 203 -0.07 -16.82 -18.52
N THR A 204 1.16 -16.54 -18.99
CA THR A 204 2.08 -17.59 -19.43
C THR A 204 2.59 -18.41 -18.24
N ILE A 205 2.93 -17.72 -17.14
CA ILE A 205 3.42 -18.35 -15.89
C ILE A 205 2.33 -19.26 -15.34
N SER A 206 1.11 -18.79 -15.16
CA SER A 206 -0.02 -19.59 -14.68
C SER A 206 -0.25 -20.84 -15.52
N LYS A 207 -0.12 -20.73 -16.84
CA LYS A 207 -0.27 -21.88 -17.76
C LYS A 207 0.90 -22.87 -17.66
N ARG A 208 2.13 -22.39 -17.43
CA ARG A 208 3.36 -23.20 -17.47
C ARG A 208 3.76 -23.76 -16.13
N LEU A 209 3.34 -23.11 -15.05
CA LEU A 209 3.58 -23.52 -13.65
C LEU A 209 2.21 -23.71 -12.95
N PRO A 210 1.45 -24.76 -13.34
CA PRO A 210 0.07 -24.96 -12.88
C PRO A 210 -0.03 -25.20 -11.36
N PHE A 211 1.03 -25.67 -10.73
CA PHE A 211 1.09 -25.88 -9.30
C PHE A 211 0.99 -24.58 -8.48
N LEU A 212 1.31 -23.42 -9.08
CA LEU A 212 1.11 -22.12 -8.41
C LEU A 212 -0.37 -21.76 -8.15
N LYS A 213 -1.30 -22.58 -8.66
CA LYS A 213 -2.74 -22.50 -8.39
C LYS A 213 -3.17 -23.30 -7.16
N GLU A 214 -2.31 -24.17 -6.66
CA GLU A 214 -2.59 -25.01 -5.51
C GLU A 214 -2.54 -24.22 -4.21
N ASP A 215 -3.39 -24.61 -3.23
CA ASP A 215 -3.40 -24.03 -1.88
C ASP A 215 -2.20 -24.53 -1.04
N SER A 216 -1.03 -24.54 -1.62
CA SER A 216 0.24 -24.90 -1.00
C SER A 216 1.26 -23.81 -1.27
N LEU A 217 2.06 -23.50 -0.26
CA LEU A 217 3.17 -22.56 -0.42
C LEU A 217 4.32 -23.26 -1.15
N HIS A 218 4.65 -22.75 -2.32
CA HIS A 218 5.81 -23.16 -3.09
C HIS A 218 7.01 -22.24 -2.84
N THR A 219 8.19 -22.73 -3.21
CA THR A 219 9.46 -22.02 -3.06
C THR A 219 10.08 -21.65 -4.40
N LEU A 220 11.13 -20.87 -4.38
CA LEU A 220 11.95 -20.62 -5.57
C LEU A 220 12.59 -21.91 -6.06
N ASP A 221 13.03 -22.78 -5.16
CA ASP A 221 13.67 -24.05 -5.51
C ASP A 221 12.71 -24.97 -6.27
N ASP A 222 11.43 -25.06 -5.87
CA ASP A 222 10.41 -25.83 -6.57
C ASP A 222 10.24 -25.34 -8.02
N ILE A 223 10.30 -24.03 -8.24
CA ILE A 223 10.23 -23.46 -9.61
C ILE A 223 11.46 -23.80 -10.43
N TYR A 224 12.65 -23.68 -9.81
CA TYR A 224 13.91 -23.97 -10.50
C TYR A 224 13.98 -25.43 -10.90
N GLU A 225 13.68 -26.35 -9.98
CA GLU A 225 13.67 -27.79 -10.22
C GLU A 225 12.67 -28.14 -11.34
N TYR A 226 11.43 -27.68 -11.22
CA TYR A 226 10.40 -27.91 -12.24
C TYR A 226 10.80 -27.40 -13.64
N CYS A 227 11.42 -26.22 -13.72
CA CYS A 227 11.87 -25.66 -14.99
C CYS A 227 13.11 -26.38 -15.54
N SER A 228 14.03 -26.81 -14.68
CA SER A 228 15.27 -27.48 -15.06
C SER A 228 15.03 -28.91 -15.54
N GLU A 229 14.11 -29.62 -14.90
CA GLU A 229 13.76 -31.01 -15.21
C GLU A 229 12.74 -31.14 -16.33
N SER A 230 12.17 -30.02 -16.79
CA SER A 230 11.13 -30.06 -17.83
C SER A 230 11.67 -30.62 -19.14
N PRO A 231 11.14 -31.75 -19.63
CA PRO A 231 11.53 -32.34 -20.92
C PRO A 231 11.03 -31.51 -22.10
N SER A 232 10.30 -30.45 -21.85
CA SER A 232 9.64 -29.63 -22.84
C SER A 232 10.63 -28.72 -23.60
N LYS A 233 10.55 -28.72 -24.94
CA LYS A 233 11.30 -27.80 -25.81
C LYS A 233 10.79 -26.36 -25.81
N ILE A 234 9.87 -26.03 -24.89
CA ILE A 234 9.28 -24.69 -24.78
C ILE A 234 10.30 -23.76 -24.15
N LYS A 235 10.66 -22.70 -24.85
CA LYS A 235 11.66 -21.69 -24.43
C LYS A 235 11.37 -21.03 -23.08
N PHE A 236 10.14 -21.11 -22.59
CA PHE A 236 9.78 -20.55 -21.27
C PHE A 236 10.67 -21.14 -20.16
N TYR A 237 10.79 -22.46 -20.09
CA TYR A 237 11.52 -23.14 -19.03
C TYR A 237 13.02 -22.82 -19.07
N SER A 238 13.64 -22.94 -20.24
CA SER A 238 15.05 -22.57 -20.40
C SER A 238 15.31 -21.10 -20.10
N ASN A 239 14.41 -20.19 -20.55
CA ASN A 239 14.55 -18.77 -20.25
C ASN A 239 14.47 -18.47 -18.75
N VAL A 240 13.63 -19.18 -17.98
CA VAL A 240 13.55 -19.01 -16.52
C VAL A 240 14.86 -19.46 -15.88
N VAL A 241 15.38 -20.63 -16.24
CA VAL A 241 16.64 -21.18 -15.71
C VAL A 241 17.84 -20.29 -16.08
N GLU A 242 17.95 -19.87 -17.33
CA GLU A 242 19.03 -19.01 -17.81
C GLU A 242 19.04 -17.62 -17.14
N ASN A 243 17.87 -17.14 -16.69
CA ASN A 243 17.73 -15.85 -16.02
C ASN A 243 17.43 -16.01 -14.51
N TRP A 244 17.86 -17.12 -13.90
CA TRP A 244 17.49 -17.44 -12.52
C TRP A 244 17.90 -16.37 -11.51
N ASN A 245 19.12 -15.87 -11.62
CA ASN A 245 19.62 -14.79 -10.75
C ASN A 245 18.71 -13.55 -10.78
N LEU A 246 18.11 -13.23 -11.94
CA LEU A 246 17.14 -12.14 -12.07
C LEU A 246 15.86 -12.46 -11.28
N VAL A 247 15.39 -13.70 -11.33
CA VAL A 247 14.19 -14.14 -10.58
C VAL A 247 14.42 -14.04 -9.08
N GLU A 248 15.58 -14.51 -8.58
CA GLU A 248 15.95 -14.42 -7.16
C GLU A 248 16.03 -12.95 -6.68
N VAL A 249 16.64 -12.08 -7.47
CA VAL A 249 16.75 -10.66 -7.17
C VAL A 249 15.37 -9.98 -7.12
N ASN A 250 14.52 -10.27 -8.11
CA ASN A 250 13.15 -9.75 -8.13
C ASN A 250 12.34 -10.24 -6.93
N TYR A 251 12.43 -11.54 -6.62
CA TYR A 251 11.76 -12.11 -5.45
C TYR A 251 12.18 -11.42 -4.17
N LYS A 252 13.48 -11.23 -3.95
CA LYS A 252 14.00 -10.53 -2.77
C LYS A 252 13.48 -9.09 -2.62
N VAL A 253 13.23 -8.41 -3.75
CA VAL A 253 12.75 -7.02 -3.75
C VAL A 253 11.23 -6.95 -3.59
N MET A 254 10.49 -7.89 -4.21
CA MET A 254 9.01 -7.87 -4.24
C MET A 254 8.36 -8.60 -3.07
N ASN A 255 9.07 -9.50 -2.40
CA ASN A 255 8.50 -10.28 -1.32
C ASN A 255 8.21 -9.40 -0.10
N LEU A 256 6.95 -9.42 0.33
CA LEU A 256 6.48 -8.73 1.52
C LEU A 256 6.36 -9.65 2.73
N THR A 257 6.61 -10.95 2.58
CA THR A 257 6.49 -11.95 3.65
C THR A 257 7.77 -12.78 3.79
N PRO A 258 8.58 -12.56 4.86
CA PRO A 258 8.37 -11.60 5.95
C PRO A 258 8.68 -10.16 5.54
N PRO A 259 8.01 -9.16 6.16
CA PRO A 259 8.27 -7.75 5.86
C PRO A 259 9.71 -7.35 6.21
N CYS A 260 10.30 -6.50 5.36
CA CYS A 260 11.69 -6.06 5.50
C CYS A 260 11.86 -4.99 6.60
N ILE A 261 11.46 -5.34 7.82
CA ILE A 261 11.51 -4.49 9.01
C ILE A 261 12.47 -5.07 10.05
N SER A 262 13.33 -4.22 10.62
CA SER A 262 14.23 -4.63 11.71
C SER A 262 13.44 -5.03 12.97
N VAL A 263 14.09 -5.78 13.87
CA VAL A 263 13.49 -6.16 15.16
C VAL A 263 13.01 -4.94 15.93
N GLN A 264 13.84 -3.89 16.01
CA GLN A 264 13.48 -2.63 16.67
C GLN A 264 12.30 -1.93 15.99
N GLY A 265 12.24 -1.96 14.65
CA GLY A 265 11.11 -1.42 13.89
C GLY A 265 9.81 -2.16 14.21
N ARG A 266 9.86 -3.49 14.27
CA ARG A 266 8.70 -4.33 14.66
C ARG A 266 8.24 -4.01 16.08
N GLN A 267 9.17 -3.86 17.03
CA GLN A 267 8.85 -3.47 18.40
C GLN A 267 8.16 -2.10 18.46
N LYS A 268 8.64 -1.10 17.70
CA LYS A 268 8.00 0.22 17.61
C LYS A 268 6.59 0.15 17.07
N ILE A 269 6.36 -0.62 16.00
CA ILE A 269 5.00 -0.79 15.44
C ILE A 269 4.10 -1.47 16.44
N ASN A 270 4.54 -2.58 17.05
CA ASN A 270 3.73 -3.29 18.05
C ASN A 270 3.38 -2.37 19.22
N TRP A 271 4.37 -1.63 19.74
CA TRP A 271 4.14 -0.68 20.80
C TRP A 271 3.11 0.38 20.42
N ALA A 272 3.21 0.94 19.21
CA ALA A 272 2.26 1.93 18.72
C ALA A 272 0.84 1.36 18.57
N LEU A 273 0.71 0.11 18.13
CA LEU A 273 -0.59 -0.56 18.01
C LEU A 273 -1.19 -0.91 19.38
N ASP A 274 -0.36 -1.33 20.33
CA ASP A 274 -0.80 -1.78 21.66
C ASP A 274 -1.15 -0.62 22.61
N ASN A 275 -0.50 0.54 22.42
CA ASN A 275 -0.67 1.71 23.29
C ASN A 275 -1.42 2.86 22.62
N PHE A 276 -2.09 2.62 21.49
CA PHE A 276 -2.85 3.67 20.82
C PHE A 276 -4.13 3.98 21.60
N GLU A 277 -4.29 5.26 21.95
CA GLU A 277 -5.48 5.77 22.60
C GLU A 277 -6.46 6.31 21.54
N PHE A 278 -7.68 5.75 21.51
CA PHE A 278 -8.71 6.16 20.55
C PHE A 278 -9.41 7.42 21.05
N GLU A 279 -8.80 8.58 20.81
CA GLU A 279 -9.32 9.87 21.22
C GLU A 279 -9.55 10.80 20.03
N LEU A 280 -10.49 11.74 20.18
CA LEU A 280 -10.79 12.79 19.23
C LEU A 280 -10.60 14.15 19.86
N ASN A 281 -9.55 14.86 19.50
CA ASN A 281 -9.37 16.26 19.87
C ASN A 281 -10.04 17.20 18.88
N ALA A 282 -11.36 17.26 18.94
CA ALA A 282 -12.18 18.04 18.00
C ALA A 282 -11.83 19.54 17.99
N THR A 283 -11.34 20.08 19.10
CA THR A 283 -10.95 21.50 19.21
C THR A 283 -9.67 21.76 18.43
N GLU A 284 -8.63 20.97 18.64
CA GLU A 284 -7.35 21.17 17.94
C GLU A 284 -7.47 20.81 16.46
N LEU A 285 -8.25 19.77 16.10
CA LEU A 285 -8.56 19.46 14.72
C LEU A 285 -9.17 20.65 13.97
N LYS A 286 -10.14 21.34 14.60
CA LYS A 286 -10.74 22.56 14.03
C LYS A 286 -9.75 23.71 13.93
N ARG A 287 -8.91 23.92 14.97
CA ARG A 287 -7.85 24.94 14.95
C ARG A 287 -6.84 24.69 13.83
N CYS A 288 -6.35 23.47 13.71
CA CYS A 288 -5.47 23.05 12.63
C CYS A 288 -6.12 23.29 11.26
N SER A 289 -7.36 22.89 11.10
CA SER A 289 -8.15 23.10 9.89
C SER A 289 -8.22 24.59 9.49
N VAL A 290 -8.54 25.50 10.43
CA VAL A 290 -8.59 26.94 10.18
C VAL A 290 -7.20 27.51 9.86
N ARG A 291 -6.18 27.12 10.63
CA ARG A 291 -4.78 27.55 10.44
C ARG A 291 -4.28 27.28 9.01
N HIS A 292 -4.63 26.13 8.47
CA HIS A 292 -4.19 25.71 7.13
C HIS A 292 -5.19 26.05 6.01
N GLY A 293 -6.23 26.83 6.33
CA GLY A 293 -7.19 27.30 5.33
C GLY A 293 -8.24 26.28 4.89
N PHE A 294 -8.55 25.30 5.74
CA PHE A 294 -9.63 24.32 5.54
C PHE A 294 -10.93 24.75 6.22
N GLY A 295 -11.11 26.03 6.52
CA GLY A 295 -12.25 26.53 7.29
C GLY A 295 -13.62 26.20 6.71
N SER A 296 -13.71 25.98 5.39
CA SER A 296 -14.94 25.55 4.71
C SER A 296 -15.15 24.03 4.67
N TYR A 297 -14.28 23.24 5.28
CA TYR A 297 -14.44 21.78 5.30
C TYR A 297 -15.52 21.38 6.32
N ASP A 298 -16.53 20.64 5.84
CA ASP A 298 -17.57 20.11 6.72
C ASP A 298 -17.09 18.88 7.49
N TRP A 299 -16.83 19.08 8.77
CA TRP A 299 -16.37 18.06 9.71
C TRP A 299 -17.52 17.26 10.36
N SER A 300 -18.79 17.69 10.20
CA SER A 300 -19.91 17.18 11.00
C SER A 300 -20.08 15.67 10.89
N GLU A 301 -20.26 15.17 9.68
CA GLU A 301 -20.41 13.73 9.42
C GLU A 301 -19.15 12.94 9.84
N PHE A 302 -17.96 13.49 9.51
CA PHE A 302 -16.70 12.81 9.81
C PHE A 302 -16.48 12.67 11.33
N MET A 303 -16.73 13.74 12.09
CA MET A 303 -16.64 13.70 13.55
C MET A 303 -17.64 12.72 14.19
N ALA A 304 -18.84 12.62 13.63
CA ALA A 304 -19.83 11.66 14.12
C ALA A 304 -19.35 10.21 13.95
N MET A 305 -18.77 9.89 12.79
CA MET A 305 -18.20 8.55 12.54
C MET A 305 -16.98 8.26 13.44
N LEU A 306 -16.09 9.25 13.66
CA LEU A 306 -14.93 9.11 14.53
C LEU A 306 -15.34 8.85 15.99
N ARG A 307 -16.40 9.50 16.49
CA ARG A 307 -16.96 9.21 17.81
C ARG A 307 -17.54 7.81 17.91
N GLY A 308 -18.29 7.37 16.89
CA GLY A 308 -18.81 6.01 16.83
C GLY A 308 -17.70 4.95 16.84
N GLN A 309 -16.56 5.24 16.22
CA GLN A 309 -15.38 4.36 16.27
C GLN A 309 -14.78 4.28 17.69
N ILE A 310 -14.71 5.41 18.41
CA ILE A 310 -14.23 5.45 19.80
C ILE A 310 -15.14 4.59 20.71
N GLU A 311 -16.46 4.73 20.57
CA GLU A 311 -17.43 3.93 21.35
C GLU A 311 -17.23 2.43 21.14
N LYS A 312 -17.12 1.98 19.90
CA LYS A 312 -16.85 0.58 19.57
C LYS A 312 -15.56 0.05 20.21
N ASN A 313 -14.47 0.81 20.17
CA ASN A 313 -13.19 0.38 20.74
C ASN A 313 -13.20 0.36 22.28
N LYS A 314 -14.08 1.13 22.94
CA LYS A 314 -14.30 1.05 24.40
C LYS A 314 -15.08 -0.19 24.83
N GLU A 315 -15.96 -0.69 23.97
CA GLU A 315 -16.75 -1.89 24.25
C GLU A 315 -15.93 -3.18 24.06
N THR A 316 -14.84 -3.12 23.29
CA THR A 316 -13.97 -4.26 22.96
C THR A 316 -12.68 -4.31 23.78
N ALA A 317 -12.37 -3.30 24.57
CA ALA A 317 -11.21 -3.22 25.48
C ALA A 317 -11.57 -3.75 26.86
#